data_367e3eb18840e53019cd9b930c2994d5
#
_entry.id   367e3eb18840e53019cd9b930c2994d5
#
_cell.length_a   1.000
_cell.length_b   1.000
_cell.length_c   1.000
_cell.angle_alpha   90.00
_cell.angle_beta   90.00
_cell.angle_gamma   90.00
#
_symmetry.space_group_name_H-M   'P 1'
#
loop_
_entity.id
_entity.type
_entity.pdbx_description
1 polymer ?
#
loop_
_entity_poly.entity_id
_entity_poly.type
_entity_poly.pdbx_seq_one_letter_code
_entity_poly.pdbx_strand_id
1 'polypeptide(L)'
;TLSSSSAASDVYKRQEELQVQLFLRGTKKITLTEAGKTLYDRAGSLLTMADITKREVIKASQAATIHIGFTPSTVSMMSDYLIRFSTSHPDIRFDIHEGSTFTLREQLENGVVDITTLRTPIVLKGCESRTLMQEKLLAMAAAGNPVLEKNKDGITLEELSEQKLILSHRYRSYLLSAFEKKGLLCDIYCECEDARTAMTLAEKGLGI
;
A
#
# COMPACT_ATOMS: atom_id res chain seq x y z
N THR A 1 30.51 -0.07 2.91
CA THR A 1 30.51 1.32 3.41
C THR A 1 31.22 2.21 2.39
N LEU A 2 30.45 2.83 1.47
CA LEU A 2 30.95 3.91 0.63
C LEU A 2 31.25 5.10 1.55
N SER A 3 32.48 5.65 1.51
CA SER A 3 32.87 6.74 2.36
C SER A 3 32.06 8.00 2.02
N SER A 4 31.69 8.78 3.02
CA SER A 4 30.92 10.03 2.88
C SER A 4 31.58 11.05 1.93
N SER A 5 32.88 10.92 1.64
CA SER A 5 33.64 11.77 0.70
C SER A 5 33.33 11.44 -0.77
N SER A 6 33.04 10.18 -1.12
CA SER A 6 32.75 9.80 -2.50
C SER A 6 31.33 10.28 -2.92
N ALA A 7 30.33 10.10 -2.06
CA ALA A 7 28.98 10.55 -2.33
C ALA A 7 28.88 12.08 -2.52
N ALA A 8 29.60 12.86 -1.71
CA ALA A 8 29.65 14.31 -1.88
C ALA A 8 30.32 14.71 -3.22
N SER A 9 31.38 14.02 -3.62
CA SER A 9 32.06 14.24 -4.91
C SER A 9 31.11 13.94 -6.09
N ASP A 10 30.35 12.86 -6.01
CA ASP A 10 29.43 12.47 -7.07
C ASP A 10 28.26 13.46 -7.22
N VAL A 11 27.78 14.01 -6.11
CA VAL A 11 26.79 15.10 -6.13
C VAL A 11 27.31 16.34 -6.84
N TYR A 12 28.54 16.77 -6.54
CA TYR A 12 29.15 17.93 -7.21
C TYR A 12 29.33 17.71 -8.70
N LYS A 13 29.84 16.56 -9.11
CA LYS A 13 30.01 16.19 -10.52
C LYS A 13 28.66 16.24 -11.27
N ARG A 14 27.58 15.75 -10.63
CA ARG A 14 26.25 15.77 -11.24
C ARG A 14 25.70 17.20 -11.36
N GLN A 15 25.95 18.07 -10.41
CA GLN A 15 25.56 19.48 -10.50
C GLN A 15 26.36 20.24 -11.59
N GLU A 16 27.65 19.92 -11.75
CA GLU A 16 28.45 20.47 -12.85
C GLU A 16 27.97 19.98 -14.21
N GLU A 17 27.68 18.69 -14.36
CA GLU A 17 27.17 18.10 -15.61
C GLU A 17 25.83 18.71 -16.02
N LEU A 18 24.91 18.91 -15.06
CA LEU A 18 23.58 19.43 -15.32
C LEU A 18 23.51 20.96 -15.30
N GLN A 19 24.58 21.65 -14.90
CA GLN A 19 24.64 23.11 -14.76
C GLN A 19 23.54 23.69 -13.86
N VAL A 20 23.11 22.91 -12.84
CA VAL A 20 22.07 23.33 -11.87
C VAL A 20 22.43 22.90 -10.46
N GLN A 21 21.98 23.66 -9.47
CA GLN A 21 22.04 23.25 -8.07
C GLN A 21 20.93 22.25 -7.76
N LEU A 22 21.30 21.10 -7.19
CA LEU A 22 20.37 20.05 -6.77
C LEU A 22 20.02 20.15 -5.28
N PHE A 23 20.92 20.76 -4.47
CA PHE A 23 20.75 20.86 -3.04
C PHE A 23 20.98 22.29 -2.55
N LEU A 24 20.15 22.70 -1.59
CA LEU A 24 20.33 23.91 -0.80
C LEU A 24 20.99 23.53 0.53
N ARG A 25 22.11 24.18 0.86
CA ARG A 25 22.79 24.01 2.14
C ARG A 25 22.23 25.03 3.13
N GLY A 26 21.46 24.56 4.11
CA GLY A 26 21.10 25.32 5.30
C GLY A 26 22.07 25.05 6.45
N THR A 27 22.01 25.87 7.48
CA THR A 27 22.88 25.76 8.68
C THR A 27 22.65 24.46 9.49
N LYS A 28 21.49 23.81 9.34
CA LYS A 28 21.13 22.57 10.06
C LYS A 28 20.59 21.45 9.19
N LYS A 29 20.23 21.72 7.94
CA LYS A 29 19.63 20.71 7.04
C LYS A 29 20.05 20.96 5.60
N ILE A 30 20.20 19.89 4.84
CA ILE A 30 20.32 19.91 3.39
C ILE A 30 18.91 19.64 2.84
N THR A 31 18.44 20.48 1.91
CA THR A 31 17.14 20.31 1.24
C THR A 31 17.34 20.23 -0.27
N LEU A 32 16.47 19.51 -0.96
CA LEU A 32 16.47 19.47 -2.41
C LEU A 32 15.92 20.79 -3.00
N THR A 33 16.52 21.24 -4.10
CA THR A 33 15.92 22.23 -4.99
C THR A 33 14.78 21.60 -5.80
N GLU A 34 14.02 22.36 -6.57
CA GLU A 34 13.04 21.81 -7.52
C GLU A 34 13.72 20.91 -8.58
N ALA A 35 14.90 21.32 -9.07
CA ALA A 35 15.72 20.49 -9.95
C ALA A 35 16.19 19.21 -9.24
N GLY A 36 16.55 19.32 -7.95
CA GLY A 36 16.93 18.18 -7.12
C GLY A 36 15.78 17.19 -6.91
N LYS A 37 14.57 17.65 -6.67
CA LYS A 37 13.38 16.80 -6.56
C LYS A 37 13.09 16.10 -7.88
N THR A 38 13.11 16.85 -8.98
CA THR A 38 12.92 16.27 -10.32
C THR A 38 13.93 15.18 -10.63
N LEU A 39 15.21 15.42 -10.32
CA LEU A 39 16.26 14.42 -10.52
C LEU A 39 16.04 13.19 -9.61
N TYR A 40 15.68 13.39 -8.35
CA TYR A 40 15.41 12.31 -7.40
C TYR A 40 14.29 11.39 -7.88
N ASP A 41 13.16 11.96 -8.30
CA ASP A 41 12.01 11.21 -8.80
C ASP A 41 12.34 10.46 -10.10
N ARG A 42 13.07 11.12 -11.01
CA ARG A 42 13.49 10.49 -12.27
C ARG A 42 14.58 9.44 -12.07
N ALA A 43 15.52 9.66 -11.17
CA ALA A 43 16.53 8.67 -10.83
C ALA A 43 15.91 7.42 -10.22
N GLY A 44 14.90 7.56 -9.36
CA GLY A 44 14.13 6.43 -8.84
C GLY A 44 13.49 5.61 -9.96
N SER A 45 12.85 6.27 -10.93
CA SER A 45 12.25 5.63 -12.09
C SER A 45 13.28 4.90 -12.98
N LEU A 46 14.45 5.52 -13.18
CA LEU A 46 15.54 4.91 -13.97
C LEU A 46 16.13 3.67 -13.29
N LEU A 47 16.34 3.72 -11.98
CA LEU A 47 16.82 2.56 -11.22
C LEU A 47 15.80 1.41 -11.26
N THR A 48 14.53 1.72 -11.12
CA THR A 48 13.45 0.73 -11.28
C THR A 48 13.46 0.11 -12.68
N MET A 49 13.61 0.92 -13.73
CA MET A 49 13.68 0.43 -15.11
C MET A 49 14.92 -0.45 -15.34
N ALA A 50 16.06 -0.08 -14.77
CA ALA A 50 17.28 -0.90 -14.84
C ALA A 50 17.09 -2.27 -14.17
N ASP A 51 16.42 -2.32 -13.01
CA ASP A 51 16.12 -3.57 -12.32
C ASP A 51 15.09 -4.42 -13.09
N ILE A 52 14.10 -3.80 -13.72
CA ILE A 52 13.15 -4.49 -14.61
C ILE A 52 13.91 -5.11 -15.79
N THR A 53 14.72 -4.32 -16.49
CA THR A 53 15.51 -4.78 -17.65
C THR A 53 16.41 -5.96 -17.28
N LYS A 54 17.11 -5.85 -16.13
CA LYS A 54 17.93 -6.95 -15.62
C LYS A 54 17.12 -8.22 -15.40
N ARG A 55 15.91 -8.09 -14.81
CA ARG A 55 15.01 -9.24 -14.59
C ARG A 55 14.51 -9.83 -15.91
N GLU A 56 14.13 -9.00 -16.86
CA GLU A 56 13.67 -9.46 -18.18
C GLU A 56 14.76 -10.26 -18.93
N VAL A 57 16.00 -9.78 -18.87
CA VAL A 57 17.15 -10.49 -19.44
C VAL A 57 17.38 -11.84 -18.76
N ILE A 58 17.25 -11.90 -17.42
CA ILE A 58 17.35 -13.14 -16.67
C ILE A 58 16.17 -14.07 -16.98
N LYS A 59 14.94 -13.55 -17.06
CA LYS A 59 13.74 -14.29 -17.46
C LYS A 59 13.89 -14.94 -18.84
N ALA A 60 14.52 -14.25 -19.78
CA ALA A 60 14.75 -14.80 -21.12
C ALA A 60 15.65 -16.06 -21.14
N SER A 61 16.38 -16.31 -20.06
CA SER A 61 17.32 -17.42 -19.95
C SER A 61 16.92 -18.52 -18.95
N GLN A 62 15.83 -18.35 -18.19
CA GLN A 62 15.42 -19.27 -17.10
C GLN A 62 13.93 -19.62 -17.16
N ALA A 63 13.51 -20.64 -16.38
CA ALA A 63 12.10 -20.96 -16.15
C ALA A 63 11.32 -19.69 -15.73
N ALA A 64 10.13 -19.50 -16.32
CA ALA A 64 9.31 -18.31 -16.07
C ALA A 64 9.00 -18.16 -14.57
N THR A 65 9.36 -17.03 -14.00
CA THR A 65 8.99 -16.67 -12.62
C THR A 65 7.92 -15.58 -12.67
N ILE A 66 6.83 -15.77 -11.95
CA ILE A 66 5.76 -14.78 -11.79
C ILE A 66 5.95 -14.11 -10.43
N HIS A 67 6.11 -12.79 -10.42
CA HIS A 67 6.19 -11.98 -9.20
C HIS A 67 4.78 -11.56 -8.78
N ILE A 68 4.34 -12.02 -7.61
CA ILE A 68 2.96 -11.84 -7.15
C ILE A 68 2.92 -11.08 -5.84
N GLY A 69 2.09 -10.03 -5.77
CA GLY A 69 1.85 -9.28 -4.55
C GLY A 69 0.58 -9.74 -3.83
N PHE A 70 0.67 -9.97 -2.51
CA PHE A 70 -0.49 -10.26 -1.66
C PHE A 70 -0.60 -9.28 -0.51
N THR A 71 -1.82 -8.79 -0.27
CA THR A 71 -2.10 -8.20 1.04
C THR A 71 -2.27 -9.32 2.08
N PRO A 72 -1.91 -9.11 3.35
CA PRO A 72 -2.03 -10.17 4.37
C PRO A 72 -3.42 -10.81 4.46
N SER A 73 -4.47 -10.05 4.14
CA SER A 73 -5.84 -10.54 4.16
C SER A 73 -6.24 -11.38 2.95
N THR A 74 -5.45 -11.40 1.88
CA THR A 74 -5.76 -12.18 0.65
C THR A 74 -4.89 -13.41 0.50
N VAL A 75 -3.89 -13.61 1.34
CA VAL A 75 -2.95 -14.73 1.27
C VAL A 75 -3.68 -16.07 1.24
N SER A 76 -4.60 -16.31 2.18
CA SER A 76 -5.33 -17.58 2.26
C SER A 76 -6.09 -17.90 0.97
N MET A 77 -6.87 -16.96 0.47
CA MET A 77 -7.61 -17.11 -0.79
C MET A 77 -6.68 -17.36 -1.98
N MET A 78 -5.59 -16.58 -2.08
CA MET A 78 -4.68 -16.66 -3.21
C MET A 78 -3.82 -17.92 -3.19
N SER A 79 -3.55 -18.48 -2.01
CA SER A 79 -2.83 -19.75 -1.88
C SER A 79 -3.55 -20.90 -2.62
N ASP A 80 -4.88 -20.95 -2.53
CA ASP A 80 -5.66 -21.97 -3.23
C ASP A 80 -5.56 -21.82 -4.76
N TYR A 81 -5.57 -20.59 -5.26
CA TYR A 81 -5.36 -20.32 -6.70
C TYR A 81 -3.95 -20.71 -7.15
N LEU A 82 -2.93 -20.38 -6.35
CA LEU A 82 -1.54 -20.71 -6.67
C LEU A 82 -1.31 -22.24 -6.71
N ILE A 83 -1.85 -22.98 -5.73
CA ILE A 83 -1.74 -24.44 -5.70
C ILE A 83 -2.37 -25.04 -6.94
N ARG A 84 -3.56 -24.60 -7.32
CA ARG A 84 -4.24 -25.08 -8.54
C ARG A 84 -3.46 -24.75 -9.80
N PHE A 85 -2.95 -23.53 -9.89
CA PHE A 85 -2.16 -23.07 -11.05
C PHE A 85 -0.84 -23.85 -11.16
N SER A 86 -0.10 -24.04 -10.06
CA SER A 86 1.18 -24.77 -10.05
C SER A 86 1.04 -26.22 -10.48
N THR A 87 -0.09 -26.84 -10.19
CA THR A 87 -0.40 -28.22 -10.64
C THR A 87 -0.48 -28.31 -12.16
N SER A 88 -1.00 -27.27 -12.83
CA SER A 88 -1.14 -27.22 -14.29
C SER A 88 0.10 -26.67 -14.98
N HIS A 89 0.96 -25.96 -14.27
CA HIS A 89 2.14 -25.25 -14.78
C HIS A 89 3.36 -25.50 -13.88
N PRO A 90 3.89 -26.73 -13.81
CA PRO A 90 4.94 -27.11 -12.86
C PRO A 90 6.28 -26.42 -13.11
N ASP A 91 6.52 -25.92 -14.33
CA ASP A 91 7.76 -25.23 -14.71
C ASP A 91 7.77 -23.75 -14.31
N ILE A 92 6.64 -23.20 -13.89
CA ILE A 92 6.53 -21.81 -13.46
C ILE A 92 6.90 -21.70 -11.99
N ARG A 93 7.73 -20.72 -11.67
CA ARG A 93 8.11 -20.35 -10.30
C ARG A 93 7.37 -19.11 -9.85
N PHE A 94 7.23 -18.94 -8.55
CA PHE A 94 6.60 -17.77 -7.94
C PHE A 94 7.59 -17.06 -7.03
N ASP A 95 7.58 -15.74 -7.12
CA ASP A 95 8.21 -14.86 -6.15
C ASP A 95 7.09 -14.03 -5.48
N ILE A 96 6.94 -14.20 -4.17
CA ILE A 96 5.80 -13.65 -3.43
C ILE A 96 6.23 -12.42 -2.65
N HIS A 97 5.55 -11.32 -2.91
CA HIS A 97 5.72 -10.05 -2.20
C HIS A 97 4.52 -9.81 -1.29
N GLU A 98 4.77 -9.46 -0.05
CA GLU A 98 3.72 -9.08 0.89
C GLU A 98 3.79 -7.59 1.20
N GLY A 99 2.63 -6.95 1.30
CA GLY A 99 2.59 -5.54 1.61
C GLY A 99 1.21 -4.96 1.78
N SER A 100 1.18 -3.68 2.11
CA SER A 100 -0.06 -2.91 2.10
C SER A 100 -0.58 -2.73 0.66
N THR A 101 -1.87 -2.41 0.52
CA THR A 101 -2.44 -2.06 -0.78
C THR A 101 -1.67 -0.94 -1.48
N PHE A 102 -1.16 0.04 -0.73
CA PHE A 102 -0.41 1.17 -1.29
C PHE A 102 0.98 0.74 -1.78
N THR A 103 1.69 -0.05 -0.97
CA THR A 103 3.01 -0.60 -1.32
C THR A 103 2.92 -1.50 -2.55
N LEU A 104 1.93 -2.40 -2.57
CA LEU A 104 1.76 -3.34 -3.68
C LEU A 104 1.30 -2.65 -4.97
N ARG A 105 0.50 -1.58 -4.88
CA ARG A 105 0.19 -0.73 -6.03
C ARG A 105 1.45 -0.12 -6.62
N GLU A 106 2.29 0.49 -5.78
CA GLU A 106 3.55 1.08 -6.21
C GLU A 106 4.46 0.03 -6.85
N GLN A 107 4.56 -1.15 -6.27
CA GLN A 107 5.32 -2.26 -6.83
C GLN A 107 4.78 -2.72 -8.19
N LEU A 108 3.45 -2.76 -8.37
CA LEU A 108 2.82 -3.08 -9.64
C LEU A 108 3.08 -2.00 -10.70
N GLU A 109 2.87 -0.72 -10.36
CA GLU A 109 3.13 0.41 -11.25
C GLU A 109 4.61 0.51 -11.66
N ASN A 110 5.51 0.07 -10.80
CA ASN A 110 6.95 0.01 -11.04
C ASN A 110 7.44 -1.33 -11.61
N GLY A 111 6.54 -2.27 -11.93
CA GLY A 111 6.90 -3.58 -12.50
C GLY A 111 7.72 -4.48 -11.56
N VAL A 112 7.70 -4.24 -10.25
CA VAL A 112 8.31 -5.12 -9.25
C VAL A 112 7.50 -6.39 -9.08
N VAL A 113 6.17 -6.29 -9.17
CA VAL A 113 5.27 -7.44 -9.26
C VAL A 113 4.55 -7.43 -10.60
N ASP A 114 4.29 -8.61 -11.15
CA ASP A 114 3.57 -8.79 -12.41
C ASP A 114 2.05 -8.73 -12.18
N ILE A 115 1.61 -9.21 -11.03
CA ILE A 115 0.20 -9.27 -10.63
C ILE A 115 0.09 -9.06 -9.12
N THR A 116 -0.99 -8.44 -8.66
CA THR A 116 -1.21 -8.27 -7.23
C THR A 116 -2.68 -8.26 -6.87
N THR A 117 -2.99 -8.67 -5.64
CA THR A 117 -4.31 -8.49 -5.05
C THR A 117 -4.33 -7.20 -4.25
N LEU A 118 -5.32 -6.38 -4.53
CA LEU A 118 -5.51 -5.09 -3.86
C LEU A 118 -6.93 -5.01 -3.30
N ARG A 119 -7.09 -4.23 -2.25
CA ARG A 119 -8.40 -3.91 -1.68
C ARG A 119 -8.81 -2.49 -2.03
N THR A 120 -10.04 -2.31 -2.45
CA THR A 120 -10.64 -0.98 -2.64
C THR A 120 -10.85 -0.28 -1.27
N PRO A 121 -10.90 1.06 -1.23
CA PRO A 121 -10.80 1.98 -2.37
C PRO A 121 -9.35 2.18 -2.83
N ILE A 122 -9.12 2.09 -4.15
CA ILE A 122 -7.83 2.38 -4.77
C ILE A 122 -8.03 2.80 -6.23
N VAL A 123 -7.18 3.70 -6.70
CA VAL A 123 -7.13 4.10 -8.11
C VAL A 123 -5.87 3.50 -8.72
N LEU A 124 -6.03 2.75 -9.79
CA LEU A 124 -4.95 2.15 -10.58
C LEU A 124 -4.80 2.90 -11.89
N LYS A 125 -3.56 3.10 -12.32
CA LYS A 125 -3.23 3.70 -13.62
C LYS A 125 -2.43 2.71 -14.45
N GLY A 126 -2.82 2.53 -15.71
CA GLY A 126 -2.07 1.70 -16.64
C GLY A 126 -2.10 0.19 -16.34
N CYS A 127 -3.03 -0.27 -15.51
CA CYS A 127 -3.16 -1.67 -15.13
C CYS A 127 -4.57 -2.18 -15.45
N GLU A 128 -4.69 -3.43 -15.84
CA GLU A 128 -5.99 -4.12 -15.87
C GLU A 128 -6.36 -4.60 -14.47
N SER A 129 -7.63 -4.50 -14.12
CA SER A 129 -8.15 -4.99 -12.86
C SER A 129 -9.41 -5.83 -13.04
N ARG A 130 -9.53 -6.86 -12.19
CA ARG A 130 -10.74 -7.71 -12.11
C ARG A 130 -11.17 -7.84 -10.67
N THR A 131 -12.45 -7.67 -10.41
CA THR A 131 -13.00 -7.91 -9.08
C THR A 131 -13.06 -9.41 -8.82
N LEU A 132 -12.35 -9.86 -7.79
CA LEU A 132 -12.36 -11.26 -7.37
C LEU A 132 -13.51 -11.54 -6.40
N MET A 133 -13.76 -10.61 -5.46
CA MET A 133 -14.85 -10.74 -4.50
C MET A 133 -15.29 -9.35 -4.00
N GLN A 134 -16.50 -9.30 -3.48
CA GLN A 134 -17.02 -8.13 -2.77
C GLN A 134 -17.24 -8.49 -1.31
N GLU A 135 -16.80 -7.62 -0.41
CA GLU A 135 -16.92 -7.80 1.03
C GLU A 135 -17.66 -6.60 1.64
N LYS A 136 -18.45 -6.86 2.66
CA LYS A 136 -19.06 -5.80 3.46
C LYS A 136 -18.03 -5.29 4.47
N LEU A 137 -18.08 -4.00 4.78
CA LEU A 137 -17.42 -3.48 5.97
C LEU A 137 -18.24 -3.92 7.20
N LEU A 138 -17.51 -4.40 8.21
CA LEU A 138 -18.09 -4.82 9.47
C LEU A 138 -17.60 -3.91 10.57
N ALA A 139 -18.47 -3.57 11.50
CA ALA A 139 -18.07 -2.95 12.76
C ALA A 139 -17.63 -4.03 13.75
N MET A 140 -16.57 -3.74 14.48
CA MET A 140 -16.03 -4.61 15.52
C MET A 140 -15.91 -3.84 16.83
N ALA A 141 -16.30 -4.44 17.94
CA ALA A 141 -16.12 -3.89 19.27
C ALA A 141 -15.84 -5.01 20.28
N ALA A 142 -15.57 -4.63 21.53
CA ALA A 142 -15.41 -5.58 22.63
C ALA A 142 -16.68 -6.41 22.82
N ALA A 143 -16.51 -7.65 23.27
CA ALA A 143 -17.63 -8.50 23.65
C ALA A 143 -18.48 -7.81 24.74
N GLY A 144 -19.80 -7.88 24.61
CA GLY A 144 -20.72 -7.19 25.51
C GLY A 144 -20.93 -5.70 25.20
N ASN A 145 -20.40 -5.20 24.07
CA ASN A 145 -20.71 -3.83 23.65
C ASN A 145 -22.21 -3.69 23.31
N PRO A 146 -22.95 -2.80 24.01
CA PRO A 146 -24.42 -2.73 23.88
C PRO A 146 -24.90 -2.41 22.47
N VAL A 147 -24.11 -1.64 21.70
CA VAL A 147 -24.46 -1.24 20.33
C VAL A 147 -24.43 -2.44 19.40
N LEU A 148 -23.41 -3.32 19.50
CA LEU A 148 -23.31 -4.52 18.66
C LEU A 148 -24.26 -5.62 19.12
N GLU A 149 -24.53 -5.73 20.42
CA GLU A 149 -25.52 -6.70 20.94
C GLU A 149 -26.94 -6.40 20.44
N LYS A 150 -27.28 -5.11 20.35
CA LYS A 150 -28.57 -4.65 19.83
C LYS A 150 -28.67 -4.84 18.31
N ASN A 151 -27.56 -4.74 17.57
CA ASN A 151 -27.51 -4.67 16.11
C ASN A 151 -26.84 -5.90 15.50
N LYS A 152 -27.34 -7.10 15.80
CA LYS A 152 -26.76 -8.38 15.32
C LYS A 152 -26.72 -8.54 13.80
N ASP A 153 -27.63 -7.91 13.08
CA ASP A 153 -27.74 -8.00 11.61
C ASP A 153 -26.97 -6.89 10.88
N GLY A 154 -26.42 -5.93 11.61
CA GLY A 154 -25.66 -4.82 11.08
C GLY A 154 -25.94 -3.52 11.83
N ILE A 155 -25.00 -2.59 11.76
CA ILE A 155 -25.08 -1.27 12.38
C ILE A 155 -25.22 -0.20 11.29
N THR A 156 -26.07 0.79 11.51
CA THR A 156 -26.27 1.91 10.58
C THR A 156 -25.22 2.99 10.75
N LEU A 157 -25.09 3.89 9.76
CA LEU A 157 -24.18 5.05 9.88
C LEU A 157 -24.65 6.01 10.98
N GLU A 158 -25.94 6.13 11.22
CA GLU A 158 -26.53 6.94 12.29
C GLU A 158 -26.07 6.43 13.65
N GLU A 159 -26.18 5.13 13.88
CA GLU A 159 -25.73 4.50 15.14
C GLU A 159 -24.20 4.55 15.30
N LEU A 160 -23.44 4.41 14.21
CA LEU A 160 -21.98 4.57 14.22
C LEU A 160 -21.56 6.00 14.50
N SER A 161 -22.32 7.01 14.06
CA SER A 161 -21.99 8.42 14.29
C SER A 161 -21.98 8.81 15.78
N GLU A 162 -22.69 8.05 16.61
CA GLU A 162 -22.76 8.24 18.06
C GLU A 162 -21.62 7.54 18.81
N GLN A 163 -20.76 6.82 18.10
CA GLN A 163 -19.70 6.01 18.70
C GLN A 163 -18.31 6.62 18.49
N LYS A 164 -17.37 6.25 19.37
CA LYS A 164 -15.95 6.51 19.18
C LYS A 164 -15.40 5.56 18.11
N LEU A 165 -15.07 6.07 16.95
CA LEU A 165 -14.61 5.26 15.83
C LEU A 165 -13.09 5.06 15.85
N ILE A 166 -12.68 3.83 15.58
CA ILE A 166 -11.30 3.45 15.33
C ILE A 166 -11.18 3.06 13.86
N LEU A 167 -10.45 3.83 13.08
CA LEU A 167 -10.34 3.63 11.64
C LEU A 167 -8.92 3.31 11.22
N SER A 168 -8.77 2.48 10.20
CA SER A 168 -7.52 2.48 9.45
C SER A 168 -7.52 3.63 8.45
N HIS A 169 -6.36 4.29 8.26
CA HIS A 169 -6.17 5.42 7.35
C HIS A 169 -6.75 5.16 5.95
N ARG A 170 -6.69 3.91 5.52
CA ARG A 170 -7.22 3.44 4.24
C ARG A 170 -8.70 3.71 4.05
N TYR A 171 -9.52 3.51 5.09
CA TYR A 171 -10.97 3.64 5.00
C TYR A 171 -11.50 5.00 5.44
N ARG A 172 -10.62 5.87 5.96
CA ARG A 172 -11.00 7.17 6.49
C ARG A 172 -11.81 8.01 5.50
N SER A 173 -11.26 8.28 4.33
CA SER A 173 -11.94 9.11 3.32
C SER A 173 -13.23 8.48 2.82
N TYR A 174 -13.26 7.15 2.66
CA TYR A 174 -14.45 6.43 2.25
C TYR A 174 -15.58 6.55 3.28
N LEU A 175 -15.28 6.33 4.56
CA LEU A 175 -16.27 6.42 5.64
C LEU A 175 -16.71 7.87 5.88
N LEU A 176 -15.79 8.82 5.93
CA LEU A 176 -16.13 10.25 6.06
C LEU A 176 -17.06 10.71 4.95
N SER A 177 -16.79 10.33 3.69
CA SER A 177 -17.70 10.64 2.58
C SER A 177 -19.09 9.99 2.75
N ALA A 178 -19.18 8.80 3.35
CA ALA A 178 -20.46 8.16 3.62
C ALA A 178 -21.25 8.90 4.71
N PHE A 179 -20.61 9.34 5.77
CA PHE A 179 -21.23 10.17 6.83
C PHE A 179 -21.68 11.53 6.27
N GLU A 180 -20.82 12.21 5.52
CA GLU A 180 -21.10 13.51 4.91
C GLU A 180 -22.32 13.47 3.98
N LYS A 181 -22.42 12.44 3.14
CA LYS A 181 -23.58 12.25 2.26
C LYS A 181 -24.91 12.12 3.00
N LYS A 182 -24.87 11.68 4.25
CA LYS A 182 -26.05 11.60 5.14
C LYS A 182 -26.20 12.80 6.07
N GLY A 183 -25.29 13.79 5.99
CA GLY A 183 -25.29 14.94 6.90
C GLY A 183 -24.94 14.58 8.34
N LEU A 184 -24.23 13.48 8.55
CA LEU A 184 -23.83 12.99 9.88
C LEU A 184 -22.41 13.45 10.20
N LEU A 185 -22.17 13.78 11.46
CA LEU A 185 -20.84 13.94 12.03
C LEU A 185 -20.45 12.65 12.72
N CYS A 186 -19.14 12.34 12.74
CA CYS A 186 -18.63 11.18 13.44
C CYS A 186 -17.41 11.56 14.28
N ASP A 187 -17.21 10.86 15.40
CA ASP A 187 -16.05 11.01 16.28
C ASP A 187 -14.98 9.98 15.89
N ILE A 188 -13.98 10.39 15.11
CA ILE A 188 -12.81 9.57 14.84
C ILE A 188 -11.86 9.70 16.02
N TYR A 189 -11.99 8.79 16.97
CA TYR A 189 -11.21 8.80 18.21
C TYR A 189 -9.79 8.27 18.02
N CYS A 190 -9.58 7.32 17.09
CA CYS A 190 -8.27 6.73 16.84
C CYS A 190 -8.10 6.39 15.35
N GLU A 191 -6.93 6.65 14.81
CA GLU A 191 -6.54 6.26 13.46
C GLU A 191 -5.31 5.36 13.48
N CYS A 192 -5.30 4.31 12.66
CA CYS A 192 -4.22 3.32 12.58
C CYS A 192 -3.83 3.07 11.12
N GLU A 193 -2.58 2.70 10.89
CA GLU A 193 -2.12 2.23 9.57
C GLU A 193 -2.73 0.88 9.19
N ASP A 194 -2.73 -0.06 10.13
CA ASP A 194 -3.14 -1.44 9.89
C ASP A 194 -4.48 -1.74 10.57
N ALA A 195 -5.37 -2.40 9.82
CA ALA A 195 -6.69 -2.79 10.33
C ALA A 195 -6.60 -3.77 11.52
N ARG A 196 -5.56 -4.60 11.63
CA ARG A 196 -5.37 -5.51 12.78
C ARG A 196 -5.14 -4.72 14.07
N THR A 197 -4.40 -3.61 13.99
CA THR A 197 -4.24 -2.71 15.14
C THR A 197 -5.58 -2.12 15.55
N ALA A 198 -6.38 -1.62 14.59
CA ALA A 198 -7.72 -1.10 14.85
C ALA A 198 -8.61 -2.16 15.51
N MET A 199 -8.63 -3.38 14.96
CA MET A 199 -9.40 -4.51 15.50
C MET A 199 -8.98 -4.86 16.94
N THR A 200 -7.67 -4.90 17.22
CA THR A 200 -7.17 -5.20 18.57
C THR A 200 -7.58 -4.13 19.58
N LEU A 201 -7.56 -2.86 19.19
CA LEU A 201 -8.01 -1.75 20.06
C LEU A 201 -9.52 -1.79 20.29
N ALA A 202 -10.29 -2.10 19.26
CA ALA A 202 -11.75 -2.26 19.36
C ALA A 202 -12.13 -3.44 20.26
N GLU A 203 -11.46 -4.59 20.11
CA GLU A 203 -11.65 -5.77 20.98
C GLU A 203 -11.39 -5.45 22.47
N LYS A 204 -10.44 -4.55 22.74
CA LYS A 204 -10.11 -4.10 24.10
C LYS A 204 -11.01 -2.98 24.61
N GLY A 205 -12.01 -2.55 23.84
CA GLY A 205 -13.03 -1.58 24.25
C GLY A 205 -12.62 -0.11 24.09
N LEU A 206 -11.61 0.21 23.28
CA LEU A 206 -11.24 1.60 23.04
C LEU A 206 -12.31 2.36 22.22
N GLY A 207 -13.06 1.66 21.38
CA GLY A 207 -14.11 2.17 20.49
C GLY A 207 -14.68 1.07 19.60
N ILE A 208 -15.26 1.45 18.45
CA ILE A 208 -15.79 0.57 17.41
C ILE A 208 -15.02 0.76 16.12
#